data_05d731967c4b342e8c970dcc1d5d7e01
#
_entry.id   05d731967c4b342e8c970dcc1d5d7e01
#
_cell.length_a   1.000
_cell.length_b   1.000
_cell.length_c   1.000
_cell.angle_alpha   90.00
_cell.angle_beta   90.00
_cell.angle_gamma   90.00
#
_symmetry.space_group_name_H-M   'P 1'
#
loop_
_entity.id
_entity.type
_entity.pdbx_description
1 polymer ?
#
loop_
_entity_poly.entity_id
_entity_poly.type
_entity_poly.pdbx_seq_one_letter_code
_entity_poly.pdbx_strand_id
1 'polypeptide(L)'
;LSEWLLIPQVFPENGKRFAVTLNHAREISSVAERVQAFCELSHIGHVIASNAALCMEEMALNIFQHGFPGNRRNHSVDLRVIIRGKRVILRIKDNGIPFNPKEFVEMLRENSPYKNIGTRIVHGLASDITYQNLIGLNVLTLVIENY
;
A
#
# COMPACT_ATOMS: atom_id res chain seq x y z
N LEU A 1 20.70 7.25 0.39
CA LEU A 1 19.72 7.56 1.44
C LEU A 1 18.35 7.03 1.04
N SER A 2 17.73 6.29 1.94
CA SER A 2 16.36 5.84 1.72
C SER A 2 15.42 7.04 1.85
N GLU A 3 14.51 7.23 0.89
CA GLU A 3 13.48 8.27 0.96
C GLU A 3 12.58 8.13 2.18
N TRP A 4 12.57 6.95 2.79
CA TRP A 4 11.86 6.72 4.04
C TRP A 4 12.40 7.58 5.18
N LEU A 5 13.66 7.98 5.11
CA LEU A 5 14.28 8.85 6.11
C LEU A 5 13.85 10.31 5.99
N LEU A 6 13.21 10.69 4.88
CA LEU A 6 12.70 12.05 4.70
C LEU A 6 11.54 12.39 5.62
N ILE A 7 10.92 11.38 6.25
CA ILE A 7 9.78 11.59 7.14
C ILE A 7 9.95 10.77 8.42
N PRO A 8 11.06 10.97 9.15
CA PRO A 8 11.36 10.15 10.33
C PRO A 8 10.34 10.29 11.46
N GLN A 9 9.70 11.46 11.57
CA GLN A 9 8.72 11.71 12.64
C GLN A 9 7.41 10.93 12.48
N VAL A 10 7.11 10.44 11.27
CA VAL A 10 5.90 9.67 11.02
C VAL A 10 6.00 8.27 11.63
N PHE A 11 7.21 7.80 11.90
CA PHE A 11 7.47 6.45 12.38
C PHE A 11 8.18 6.51 13.73
N PRO A 12 7.43 6.47 14.84
CA PRO A 12 8.05 6.42 16.16
C PRO A 12 8.90 5.15 16.30
N GLU A 13 10.03 5.30 16.98
CA GLU A 13 11.03 4.24 17.13
C GLU A 13 10.48 2.95 17.74
N ASN A 14 9.38 3.04 18.50
CA ASN A 14 8.81 1.91 19.25
C ASN A 14 7.83 1.06 18.43
N GLY A 15 7.56 1.40 17.16
CA GLY A 15 6.65 0.64 16.33
C GLY A 15 7.28 -0.63 15.76
N LYS A 16 6.53 -1.73 15.70
CA LYS A 16 6.95 -2.92 14.96
C LYS A 16 6.90 -2.63 13.47
N ARG A 17 7.91 -3.08 12.75
CA ARG A 17 8.08 -2.77 11.33
C ARG A 17 8.38 -4.00 10.51
N PHE A 18 7.85 -4.02 9.31
CA PHE A 18 8.14 -5.01 8.28
C PHE A 18 8.41 -4.27 6.98
N ALA A 19 9.44 -4.65 6.25
CA ALA A 19 9.79 -4.00 4.99
C ALA A 19 10.15 -5.05 3.95
N VAL A 20 9.70 -4.84 2.71
CA VAL A 20 10.02 -5.72 1.59
C VAL A 20 9.98 -4.92 0.30
N THR A 21 10.81 -5.31 -0.67
CA THR A 21 10.79 -4.76 -2.02
C THR A 21 10.25 -5.81 -2.98
N LEU A 22 9.29 -5.39 -3.82
CA LEU A 22 8.74 -6.23 -4.88
C LEU A 22 9.29 -5.75 -6.22
N ASN A 23 9.77 -6.67 -7.01
CA ASN A 23 10.25 -6.41 -8.37
C ASN A 23 9.36 -7.02 -9.45
N HIS A 24 8.47 -7.95 -9.05
CA HIS A 24 7.58 -8.66 -9.96
C HIS A 24 6.19 -8.81 -9.34
N ALA A 25 5.17 -8.71 -10.18
CA ALA A 25 3.78 -8.88 -9.76
C ALA A 25 3.52 -10.26 -9.13
N ARG A 26 4.24 -11.29 -9.58
CA ARG A 26 4.10 -12.66 -9.05
C ARG A 26 4.47 -12.78 -7.57
N GLU A 27 5.18 -11.81 -7.01
CA GLU A 27 5.57 -11.82 -5.60
C GLU A 27 4.46 -11.31 -4.68
N ILE A 28 3.43 -10.67 -5.23
CA ILE A 28 2.40 -9.98 -4.45
C ILE A 28 1.68 -10.91 -3.49
N SER A 29 1.20 -12.07 -3.96
CA SER A 29 0.44 -12.99 -3.11
C SER A 29 1.24 -13.49 -1.91
N SER A 30 2.49 -13.84 -2.14
CA SER A 30 3.40 -14.29 -1.08
C SER A 30 3.66 -13.19 -0.06
N VAL A 31 3.85 -11.96 -0.53
CA VAL A 31 4.07 -10.80 0.34
C VAL A 31 2.80 -10.48 1.14
N ALA A 32 1.62 -10.59 0.52
CA ALA A 32 0.35 -10.40 1.22
C ALA A 32 0.20 -11.35 2.41
N GLU A 33 0.55 -12.62 2.23
CA GLU A 33 0.55 -13.61 3.32
C GLU A 33 1.50 -13.20 4.45
N ARG A 34 2.68 -12.69 4.09
CA ARG A 34 3.67 -12.24 5.07
C ARG A 34 3.21 -11.00 5.82
N VAL A 35 2.52 -10.07 5.15
CA VAL A 35 1.93 -8.90 5.79
C VAL A 35 0.89 -9.33 6.82
N GLN A 36 0.00 -10.23 6.44
CA GLN A 36 -1.03 -10.74 7.37
C GLN A 36 -0.39 -11.41 8.58
N ALA A 37 0.59 -12.29 8.35
CA ALA A 37 1.30 -12.98 9.43
C ALA A 37 2.02 -12.00 10.36
N PHE A 38 2.68 -11.00 9.80
CA PHE A 38 3.35 -9.96 10.59
C PHE A 38 2.37 -9.20 11.47
N CYS A 39 1.21 -8.82 10.92
CA CYS A 39 0.18 -8.12 11.67
C CYS A 39 -0.35 -8.99 12.82
N GLU A 40 -0.66 -10.25 12.54
CA GLU A 40 -1.18 -11.16 13.57
C GLU A 40 -0.15 -11.44 14.66
N LEU A 41 1.11 -11.63 14.30
CA LEU A 41 2.22 -11.78 15.25
C LEU A 41 2.45 -10.50 16.08
N SER A 42 2.00 -9.37 15.57
CA SER A 42 2.08 -8.08 16.27
C SER A 42 0.81 -7.77 17.07
N HIS A 43 -0.02 -8.78 17.31
CA HIS A 43 -1.27 -8.69 18.08
C HIS A 43 -2.36 -7.84 17.43
N ILE A 44 -2.34 -7.73 16.11
CA ILE A 44 -3.44 -7.15 15.34
C ILE A 44 -4.47 -8.26 15.10
N GLY A 45 -5.75 -7.95 15.30
CA GLY A 45 -6.82 -8.91 15.09
C GLY A 45 -6.88 -9.41 13.66
N HIS A 46 -7.39 -10.62 13.47
CA HIS A 46 -7.42 -11.30 12.18
C HIS A 46 -8.09 -10.48 11.08
N VAL A 47 -9.22 -9.83 11.38
CA VAL A 47 -9.97 -9.03 10.38
C VAL A 47 -9.11 -7.87 9.87
N ILE A 48 -8.51 -7.12 10.78
CA ILE A 48 -7.67 -5.97 10.39
C ILE A 48 -6.41 -6.43 9.69
N ALA A 49 -5.79 -7.52 10.13
CA ALA A 49 -4.63 -8.11 9.46
C ALA A 49 -4.97 -8.53 8.03
N SER A 50 -6.11 -9.18 7.83
CA SER A 50 -6.59 -9.56 6.50
C SER A 50 -6.88 -8.35 5.63
N ASN A 51 -7.51 -7.32 6.20
CA ASN A 51 -7.80 -6.08 5.46
C ASN A 51 -6.51 -5.39 5.03
N ALA A 52 -5.51 -5.34 5.89
CA ALA A 52 -4.20 -4.77 5.56
C ALA A 52 -3.53 -5.54 4.40
N ALA A 53 -3.54 -6.86 4.47
CA ALA A 53 -3.00 -7.70 3.41
C ALA A 53 -3.72 -7.49 2.08
N LEU A 54 -5.04 -7.41 2.11
CA LEU A 54 -5.86 -7.18 0.92
C LEU A 54 -5.59 -5.79 0.32
N CYS A 55 -5.52 -4.76 1.14
CA CYS A 55 -5.20 -3.41 0.68
C CYS A 55 -3.82 -3.36 0.01
N MET A 56 -2.82 -3.98 0.62
CA MET A 56 -1.48 -4.05 0.04
C MET A 56 -1.52 -4.76 -1.31
N GLU A 57 -2.18 -5.90 -1.38
CA GLU A 57 -2.28 -6.70 -2.60
C GLU A 57 -2.91 -5.90 -3.74
N GLU A 58 -4.04 -5.25 -3.48
CA GLU A 58 -4.75 -4.48 -4.49
C GLU A 58 -3.96 -3.25 -4.96
N MET A 59 -3.30 -2.55 -4.05
CA MET A 59 -2.51 -1.37 -4.41
C MET A 59 -1.24 -1.75 -5.17
N ALA A 60 -0.54 -2.79 -4.72
CA ALA A 60 0.64 -3.27 -5.43
C ALA A 60 0.28 -3.77 -6.83
N LEU A 61 -0.83 -4.50 -6.96
CA LEU A 61 -1.30 -4.98 -8.25
C LEU A 61 -1.60 -3.82 -9.21
N ASN A 62 -2.29 -2.79 -8.73
CA ASN A 62 -2.56 -1.60 -9.53
C ASN A 62 -1.27 -0.91 -9.99
N ILE A 63 -0.28 -0.81 -9.12
CA ILE A 63 1.01 -0.21 -9.47
C ILE A 63 1.69 -1.01 -10.59
N PHE A 64 1.75 -2.33 -10.47
CA PHE A 64 2.37 -3.17 -11.51
C PHE A 64 1.60 -3.16 -12.82
N GLN A 65 0.27 -3.07 -12.77
CA GLN A 65 -0.56 -3.03 -13.98
C GLN A 65 -0.50 -1.69 -14.70
N HIS A 66 -0.46 -0.59 -13.98
CA HIS A 66 -0.64 0.75 -14.56
C HIS A 66 0.54 1.68 -14.38
N GLY A 67 1.42 1.41 -13.42
CA GLY A 67 2.53 2.29 -13.08
C GLY A 67 3.73 2.17 -14.01
N PHE A 68 3.86 1.05 -14.73
CA PHE A 68 5.05 0.76 -15.53
C PHE A 68 4.68 0.43 -16.98
N PRO A 69 4.29 1.44 -17.77
CA PRO A 69 3.89 1.21 -19.16
C PRO A 69 5.09 0.80 -20.04
N GLY A 70 4.83 -0.11 -20.99
CA GLY A 70 5.83 -0.55 -21.95
C GLY A 70 6.90 -1.43 -21.32
N ASN A 71 8.10 -1.38 -21.90
CA ASN A 71 9.25 -2.17 -21.45
C ASN A 71 10.11 -1.40 -20.45
N ARG A 72 9.52 -0.65 -19.59
CA ARG A 72 10.25 0.11 -18.57
C ARG A 72 11.03 -0.86 -17.68
N ARG A 73 12.35 -0.63 -17.59
CA ARG A 73 13.23 -1.42 -16.73
C ARG A 73 13.24 -0.84 -15.31
N ASN A 74 13.70 -1.63 -14.36
CA ASN A 74 13.87 -1.21 -12.97
C ASN A 74 12.55 -0.88 -12.27
N HIS A 75 11.55 -1.75 -12.45
CA HIS A 75 10.35 -1.69 -11.64
C HIS A 75 10.72 -1.92 -10.18
N SER A 76 10.28 -1.05 -9.30
CA SER A 76 10.52 -1.21 -7.87
C SER A 76 9.30 -0.73 -7.09
N VAL A 77 8.79 -1.60 -6.24
CA VAL A 77 7.71 -1.29 -5.32
C VAL A 77 8.21 -1.63 -3.92
N ASP A 78 8.45 -0.62 -3.12
CA ASP A 78 8.88 -0.79 -1.73
C ASP A 78 7.67 -0.70 -0.82
N LEU A 79 7.49 -1.72 0.00
CA LEU A 79 6.42 -1.79 0.97
C LEU A 79 7.00 -1.72 2.38
N ARG A 80 6.39 -0.90 3.22
CA ARG A 80 6.61 -0.91 4.66
C ARG A 80 5.29 -1.05 5.38
N VAL A 81 5.29 -1.91 6.38
CA VAL A 81 4.15 -2.10 7.28
C VAL A 81 4.60 -1.70 8.66
N ILE A 82 3.89 -0.78 9.28
CA ILE A 82 4.19 -0.28 10.60
C ILE A 82 2.97 -0.52 11.49
N ILE A 83 3.20 -1.14 12.65
CA ILE A 83 2.17 -1.33 13.66
C ILE A 83 2.34 -0.27 14.71
N ARG A 84 1.27 0.48 14.95
CA ARG A 84 1.23 1.54 15.96
C ARG A 84 -0.06 1.41 16.76
N GLY A 85 0.05 0.81 17.93
CA GLY A 85 -1.12 0.46 18.72
C GLY A 85 -1.98 -0.54 17.97
N LYS A 86 -3.24 -0.19 17.69
CA LYS A 86 -4.18 -1.02 16.92
C LYS A 86 -4.27 -0.61 15.46
N ARG A 87 -3.36 0.26 15.01
CA ARG A 87 -3.32 0.73 13.62
C ARG A 87 -2.29 -0.03 12.83
N VAL A 88 -2.64 -0.35 11.61
CA VAL A 88 -1.69 -0.84 10.61
C VAL A 88 -1.49 0.28 9.59
N ILE A 89 -0.26 0.73 9.44
CA ILE A 89 0.11 1.73 8.47
C ILE A 89 0.85 1.05 7.34
N LEU A 90 0.30 1.11 6.14
CA LEU A 90 0.94 0.60 4.94
C LEU A 90 1.51 1.78 4.17
N ARG A 91 2.80 1.73 3.88
CA ARG A 91 3.43 2.72 3.02
C ARG A 91 4.00 2.01 1.80
N ILE A 92 3.51 2.40 0.64
CA ILE A 92 3.90 1.82 -0.63
C ILE A 92 4.55 2.91 -1.46
N LYS A 93 5.81 2.69 -1.81
CA LYS A 93 6.59 3.63 -2.62
C LYS A 93 6.95 2.96 -3.94
N ASP A 94 6.75 3.65 -5.04
CA ASP A 94 7.10 3.14 -6.36
C ASP A 94 7.67 4.24 -7.25
N ASN A 95 8.37 3.82 -8.29
CA ASN A 95 8.97 4.72 -9.29
C ASN A 95 8.21 4.72 -10.62
N GLY A 96 6.95 4.32 -10.58
CA GLY A 96 6.08 4.32 -11.75
C GLY A 96 5.50 5.68 -12.08
N ILE A 97 4.60 5.71 -13.05
CA ILE A 97 3.86 6.93 -13.37
C ILE A 97 2.94 7.28 -12.20
N PRO A 98 2.65 8.57 -11.98
CA PRO A 98 1.76 8.98 -10.89
C PRO A 98 0.37 8.36 -11.03
N PHE A 99 -0.15 7.83 -9.91
CA PHE A 99 -1.48 7.25 -9.85
C PHE A 99 -2.05 7.49 -8.45
N ASN A 100 -2.94 8.47 -8.34
CA ASN A 100 -3.60 8.80 -7.08
C ASN A 100 -4.91 8.01 -6.95
N PRO A 101 -5.01 7.02 -6.04
CA PRO A 101 -6.20 6.20 -5.92
C PRO A 101 -7.45 6.98 -5.54
N LYS A 102 -7.33 8.09 -4.81
CA LYS A 102 -8.50 8.93 -4.48
C LYS A 102 -9.12 9.56 -5.71
N GLU A 103 -8.31 10.18 -6.54
CA GLU A 103 -8.77 10.81 -7.79
C GLU A 103 -9.33 9.77 -8.75
N PHE A 104 -8.69 8.62 -8.81
CA PHE A 104 -9.12 7.53 -9.68
C PHE A 104 -10.50 7.01 -9.31
N VAL A 105 -10.77 6.82 -8.01
CA VAL A 105 -12.08 6.37 -7.54
C VAL A 105 -13.17 7.39 -7.87
N GLU A 106 -12.89 8.68 -7.73
CA GLU A 106 -13.85 9.74 -8.09
C GLU A 106 -14.17 9.73 -9.58
N MET A 107 -13.16 9.55 -10.42
CA MET A 107 -13.35 9.44 -11.87
C MET A 107 -14.18 8.23 -12.26
N LEU A 108 -14.13 7.17 -11.48
CA LEU A 108 -14.82 5.91 -11.77
C LEU A 108 -16.27 5.85 -11.26
N ARG A 109 -16.70 6.82 -10.44
CA ARG A 109 -18.08 6.83 -9.91
C ARG A 109 -19.14 6.83 -11.00
N GLU A 110 -18.84 7.45 -12.13
CA GLU A 110 -19.76 7.56 -13.26
C GLU A 110 -19.62 6.42 -14.27
N ASN A 111 -18.62 5.54 -14.07
CA ASN A 111 -18.33 4.43 -14.97
C ASN A 111 -18.86 3.10 -14.42
N SER A 112 -18.63 2.01 -15.16
CA SER A 112 -19.09 0.68 -14.78
C SER A 112 -18.75 0.33 -13.33
N PRO A 113 -19.74 -0.14 -12.52
CA PRO A 113 -19.48 -0.52 -11.12
C PRO A 113 -18.59 -1.75 -11.01
N TYR A 114 -18.30 -2.44 -12.08
CA TYR A 114 -17.48 -3.65 -12.07
C TYR A 114 -16.01 -3.40 -12.38
N LYS A 115 -15.64 -2.19 -12.77
CA LYS A 115 -14.24 -1.84 -13.01
C LYS A 115 -13.57 -1.34 -11.75
N ASN A 116 -12.33 -1.78 -11.56
CA ASN A 116 -11.47 -1.34 -10.45
C ASN A 116 -12.07 -1.59 -9.06
N ILE A 117 -12.67 -2.77 -8.91
CA ILE A 117 -13.26 -3.21 -7.64
C ILE A 117 -12.21 -3.18 -6.53
N GLY A 118 -10.97 -3.61 -6.81
CA GLY A 118 -9.89 -3.62 -5.83
C GLY A 118 -9.62 -2.25 -5.23
N THR A 119 -9.52 -1.20 -6.06
CA THR A 119 -9.32 0.17 -5.58
C THR A 119 -10.48 0.64 -4.73
N ARG A 120 -11.71 0.29 -5.09
CA ARG A 120 -12.90 0.64 -4.31
C ARG A 120 -12.92 -0.06 -2.96
N ILE A 121 -12.51 -1.33 -2.91
CA ILE A 121 -12.39 -2.09 -1.67
C ILE A 121 -11.40 -1.40 -0.74
N VAL A 122 -10.22 -1.05 -1.25
CA VAL A 122 -9.20 -0.35 -0.46
C VAL A 122 -9.75 0.96 0.10
N HIS A 123 -10.45 1.73 -0.73
CA HIS A 123 -11.04 3.00 -0.30
C HIS A 123 -12.08 2.80 0.81
N GLY A 124 -12.78 1.66 0.81
CA GLY A 124 -13.74 1.31 1.84
C GLY A 124 -13.11 0.78 3.13
N LEU A 125 -11.95 0.12 3.03
CA LEU A 125 -11.28 -0.50 4.18
C LEU A 125 -10.31 0.41 4.90
N ALA A 126 -9.66 1.33 4.19
CA ALA A 126 -8.71 2.27 4.78
C ALA A 126 -9.44 3.41 5.48
N SER A 127 -9.03 3.70 6.72
CA SER A 127 -9.55 4.85 7.46
C SER A 127 -8.94 6.16 6.95
N ASP A 128 -7.77 6.11 6.36
CA ASP A 128 -7.11 7.24 5.73
C ASP A 128 -6.24 6.80 4.56
N ILE A 129 -6.21 7.60 3.51
CA ILE A 129 -5.40 7.38 2.32
C ILE A 129 -4.70 8.70 2.00
N THR A 130 -3.38 8.66 1.97
CA THR A 130 -2.56 9.81 1.60
C THR A 130 -1.67 9.42 0.42
N TYR A 131 -1.65 10.26 -0.60
CA TYR A 131 -0.81 10.06 -1.77
C TYR A 131 0.07 11.29 -1.97
N GLN A 132 1.35 11.04 -2.25
CA GLN A 132 2.32 12.09 -2.57
C GLN A 132 3.21 11.63 -3.71
N ASN A 133 3.60 12.57 -4.56
CA ASN A 133 4.66 12.35 -5.54
C ASN A 133 5.83 13.26 -5.17
N LEU A 134 6.93 12.66 -4.73
CA LEU A 134 8.11 13.36 -4.25
C LEU A 134 9.32 12.91 -5.05
N ILE A 135 9.93 13.86 -5.77
CA ILE A 135 11.18 13.61 -6.52
C ILE A 135 11.05 12.39 -7.46
N GLY A 136 9.94 12.32 -8.20
CA GLY A 136 9.68 11.22 -9.13
C GLY A 136 9.25 9.90 -8.48
N LEU A 137 9.02 9.90 -7.17
CA LEU A 137 8.56 8.72 -6.46
C LEU A 137 7.13 8.93 -5.97
N ASN A 138 6.30 7.93 -6.19
CA ASN A 138 4.96 7.88 -5.65
C ASN A 138 5.01 7.28 -4.25
N VAL A 139 4.39 7.94 -3.29
CA VAL A 139 4.30 7.44 -1.91
C VAL A 139 2.83 7.41 -1.53
N LEU A 140 2.32 6.20 -1.36
CA LEU A 140 0.96 5.94 -0.91
C LEU A 140 0.99 5.47 0.53
N THR A 141 0.22 6.13 1.39
CA THR A 141 0.08 5.74 2.79
C THR A 141 -1.37 5.39 3.07
N LEU A 142 -1.60 4.20 3.57
CA LEU A 142 -2.90 3.71 3.98
C LEU A 142 -2.88 3.45 5.48
N VAL A 143 -3.93 3.85 6.17
CA VAL A 143 -4.13 3.53 7.58
C VAL A 143 -5.32 2.59 7.68
N ILE A 144 -5.10 1.43 8.27
CA ILE A 144 -6.14 0.44 8.54
C ILE A 144 -6.26 0.33 10.06
N GLU A 145 -7.43 0.64 10.59
CA GLU A 145 -7.63 0.58 12.03
C GLU A 145 -8.98 -0.02 12.39
N ASN A 146 -9.05 -0.55 13.60
CA ASN A 146 -10.28 -1.10 14.15
C ASN A 146 -11.02 -0.01 14.91
N TYR A 147 -12.27 0.18 14.57
CA TYR A 147 -13.16 1.11 15.28
C TYR A 147 -13.90 0.41 16.40
#